data_b580b597f14142aad4a64968598ee496
#
_entry.id   b580b597f14142aad4a64968598ee496
#
_cell.length_a   1.000
_cell.length_b   1.000
_cell.length_c   1.000
_cell.angle_alpha   90.00
_cell.angle_beta   90.00
_cell.angle_gamma   90.00
#
_symmetry.space_group_name_H-M   'P 1'
#
loop_
_entity.id
_entity.type
_entity.pdbx_description
1 polymer ?
#
loop_
_entity_poly.entity_id
_entity_poly.type
_entity_poly.pdbx_seq_one_letter_code
_entity_poly.pdbx_strand_id
1 'polypeptide(L)'
;MICLERVERGSRFLEAALAGATNYSNAAPPNRRRTAQLPRQTAYAVRPRRLGRARGVKYALSSKNSANMTLASTQEIIAELKAGRMVILVDEEDRENEGDLVIAAEFVTPEAINFMARYGRGLICLTLTQERCKLLNLPLMTYRNGTQYGTAFTVSIEAAEGVTTGISAADRARTIAVAVAPDTKAEHIVQPGHVFPIMAQPGGVLVRAGHTEAGCDFTALAGLTPAAVICEVIKDDGTMARLPDLMEFAKEHDLKIGTIADLIHYRSRTESIVERICERTMQTAHGAFRAVMYLDQPSGQPHIALVRGTPNPEHDTPVRVHEPLSMLDLLEVGKSTHSWTLDAAMKEIAQRDLGVIVLLNCGDSKDHLVDVFKAFDSKEKAEALKRRPVDFKTYGIGAQILRELGVGKMQVLSNPRKLGSMSGYGLEVTGFVPMPGSTAQAPQQG
;
A
#
# COMPACT_ATOMS: atom_id res chain seq x y z
N MET A 1 20.33 16.25 -32.55
CA MET A 1 21.38 15.27 -32.90
C MET A 1 22.13 14.78 -31.66
N ILE A 2 21.49 14.80 -30.49
CA ILE A 2 22.07 14.30 -29.20
C ILE A 2 21.26 13.10 -28.61
N CYS A 3 20.22 12.65 -29.31
CA CYS A 3 19.32 11.60 -28.80
C CYS A 3 19.62 10.19 -29.34
N LEU A 4 20.56 10.01 -30.28
CA LEU A 4 20.85 8.73 -30.92
C LEU A 4 22.07 7.97 -30.34
N GLU A 5 22.92 8.62 -29.54
CA GLU A 5 24.13 7.97 -28.99
C GLU A 5 23.94 7.17 -27.69
N ARG A 6 22.77 7.18 -27.09
CA ARG A 6 22.51 6.39 -25.84
C ARG A 6 21.89 5.02 -26.08
N VAL A 7 21.42 4.70 -27.26
CA VAL A 7 20.76 3.42 -27.56
C VAL A 7 21.78 2.32 -27.92
N GLU A 8 22.95 2.67 -28.45
CA GLU A 8 23.93 1.66 -28.87
C GLU A 8 24.80 1.06 -27.77
N ARG A 9 24.81 1.60 -26.54
CA ARG A 9 25.56 1.02 -25.41
C ARG A 9 24.80 -0.05 -24.63
N GLY A 10 23.50 -0.20 -24.82
CA GLY A 10 22.67 -1.21 -24.16
C GLY A 10 22.71 -2.60 -24.83
N SER A 11 23.09 -2.67 -26.11
CA SER A 11 23.01 -3.90 -26.91
C SER A 11 24.19 -4.86 -26.73
N ARG A 12 25.33 -4.41 -26.21
CA ARG A 12 26.54 -5.29 -26.07
C ARG A 12 26.63 -6.05 -24.74
N PHE A 13 25.73 -5.82 -23.80
CA PHE A 13 25.71 -6.56 -22.51
C PHE A 13 24.81 -7.81 -22.52
N LEU A 14 23.94 -7.97 -23.53
CA LEU A 14 23.02 -9.11 -23.59
C LEU A 14 23.59 -10.36 -24.28
N GLU A 15 24.64 -10.24 -25.09
CA GLU A 15 25.23 -11.40 -25.81
C GLU A 15 26.23 -12.23 -24.99
N ALA A 16 26.72 -11.70 -23.86
CA ALA A 16 27.70 -12.42 -23.02
C ALA A 16 27.06 -13.35 -21.97
N ALA A 17 25.74 -13.30 -21.78
CA ALA A 17 25.03 -14.07 -20.75
C ALA A 17 24.42 -15.40 -21.23
N LEU A 18 24.50 -15.71 -22.53
CA LEU A 18 23.84 -16.90 -23.11
C LEU A 18 24.80 -18.07 -23.48
N ALA A 19 26.09 -17.96 -23.16
CA ALA A 19 27.08 -18.99 -23.57
C ALA A 19 27.56 -19.93 -22.45
N GLY A 20 26.88 -20.02 -21.31
CA GLY A 20 27.39 -20.77 -20.16
C GLY A 20 26.44 -21.76 -19.48
N ALA A 21 25.60 -22.51 -20.19
CA ALA A 21 24.75 -23.51 -19.56
C ALA A 21 24.57 -24.79 -20.42
N THR A 22 25.58 -25.65 -20.43
CA THR A 22 25.35 -27.08 -20.74
C THR A 22 26.38 -27.91 -19.97
N ASN A 23 25.87 -28.95 -19.29
CA ASN A 23 26.51 -30.10 -18.66
C ASN A 23 26.52 -30.12 -17.12
N TYR A 24 25.49 -30.74 -16.56
CA TYR A 24 25.66 -31.58 -15.37
C TYR A 24 24.85 -32.88 -15.53
N SER A 25 25.60 -33.98 -15.71
CA SER A 25 25.10 -35.34 -15.75
C SER A 25 24.91 -35.93 -14.36
N ASN A 26 23.93 -36.82 -14.24
CA ASN A 26 23.59 -37.68 -13.12
C ASN A 26 24.78 -38.43 -12.48
N ALA A 27 24.89 -38.34 -11.13
CA ALA A 27 25.56 -39.38 -10.33
C ALA A 27 24.93 -39.44 -8.93
N ALA A 28 24.43 -40.59 -8.53
CA ALA A 28 23.89 -40.90 -7.21
C ALA A 28 25.02 -41.07 -6.17
N PRO A 29 24.83 -40.71 -4.89
CA PRO A 29 25.84 -40.89 -3.86
C PRO A 29 25.75 -42.26 -3.17
N PRO A 30 26.90 -42.84 -2.72
CA PRO A 30 26.91 -44.10 -2.02
C PRO A 30 26.63 -43.94 -0.50
N ASN A 31 25.93 -44.92 0.01
CA ASN A 31 25.56 -45.15 1.38
C ASN A 31 26.78 -45.48 2.27
N ARG A 32 27.12 -44.68 3.28
CA ARG A 32 28.00 -45.12 4.37
C ARG A 32 27.51 -44.62 5.72
N ARG A 33 26.96 -45.55 6.51
CA ARG A 33 26.77 -45.42 7.96
C ARG A 33 28.14 -45.31 8.63
N ARG A 34 28.39 -44.27 9.39
CA ARG A 34 29.36 -44.26 10.50
C ARG A 34 28.75 -43.51 11.68
N THR A 35 28.57 -44.25 12.75
CA THR A 35 28.30 -43.79 14.14
C THR A 35 29.50 -43.00 14.62
N ALA A 36 29.33 -41.74 14.96
CA ALA A 36 30.30 -40.92 15.69
C ALA A 36 29.69 -40.47 17.03
N GLN A 37 30.39 -40.82 18.11
CA GLN A 37 30.10 -40.44 19.47
C GLN A 37 30.28 -38.92 19.64
N LEU A 38 29.33 -38.31 20.36
CA LEU A 38 29.34 -36.88 20.76
C LEU A 38 30.33 -36.68 21.93
N PRO A 39 31.16 -35.63 21.92
CA PRO A 39 31.92 -35.22 23.10
C PRO A 39 31.06 -34.42 24.09
N ARG A 40 31.34 -34.66 25.38
CA ARG A 40 30.69 -34.05 26.53
C ARG A 40 30.86 -32.54 26.56
N GLN A 41 29.75 -31.81 26.68
CA GLN A 41 29.69 -30.37 26.88
C GLN A 41 30.25 -29.97 28.24
N THR A 42 31.28 -29.09 28.20
CA THR A 42 31.74 -28.33 29.36
C THR A 42 30.85 -27.08 29.51
N ALA A 43 30.13 -27.04 30.62
CA ALA A 43 29.29 -25.91 31.00
C ALA A 43 30.15 -24.67 31.35
N TYR A 44 30.07 -23.62 30.58
CA TYR A 44 30.57 -22.29 30.95
C TYR A 44 29.47 -21.57 31.73
N ALA A 45 29.69 -21.39 33.04
CA ALA A 45 28.84 -20.57 33.89
C ALA A 45 29.04 -19.09 33.58
N VAL A 46 28.11 -18.47 32.90
CA VAL A 46 28.04 -17.00 32.71
C VAL A 46 27.33 -16.40 33.92
N ARG A 47 28.07 -15.61 34.72
CA ARG A 47 27.50 -14.86 35.85
C ARG A 47 26.52 -13.80 35.31
N PRO A 48 25.28 -13.69 35.87
CA PRO A 48 24.35 -12.66 35.46
C PRO A 48 24.84 -11.28 35.95
N ARG A 49 25.02 -10.34 35.01
CA ARG A 49 25.12 -8.89 35.31
C ARG A 49 23.76 -8.45 35.87
N ARG A 50 23.78 -7.84 37.07
CA ARG A 50 22.59 -7.21 37.66
C ARG A 50 22.13 -6.08 36.76
N LEU A 51 21.06 -6.30 36.01
CA LEU A 51 20.27 -5.24 35.37
C LEU A 51 19.49 -4.51 36.47
N GLY A 52 19.63 -3.19 36.47
CA GLY A 52 18.91 -2.33 37.41
C GLY A 52 17.39 -2.51 37.22
N ARG A 53 16.69 -2.51 38.37
CA ARG A 53 15.22 -2.58 38.41
C ARG A 53 14.61 -1.52 37.48
N ALA A 54 14.03 -1.96 36.38
CA ALA A 54 13.10 -1.14 35.62
C ALA A 54 11.91 -0.84 36.54
N ARG A 55 11.67 0.44 36.78
CA ARG A 55 10.49 0.91 37.50
C ARG A 55 9.26 0.54 36.63
N GLY A 56 8.44 -0.35 37.14
CA GLY A 56 7.15 -0.65 36.52
C GLY A 56 6.35 0.64 36.37
N VAL A 57 6.04 1.00 35.16
CA VAL A 57 5.07 2.05 34.84
C VAL A 57 3.70 1.48 35.27
N LYS A 58 3.25 1.86 36.44
CA LYS A 58 1.86 1.68 36.83
C LYS A 58 1.04 2.63 36.00
N TYR A 59 0.21 2.12 35.11
CA TYR A 59 -0.87 2.89 34.50
C TYR A 59 -1.84 3.29 35.62
N ALA A 60 -1.67 4.50 36.15
CA ALA A 60 -2.60 5.08 37.09
C ALA A 60 -3.84 5.52 36.30
N LEU A 61 -4.98 4.93 36.61
CA LEU A 61 -6.29 5.39 36.17
C LEU A 61 -6.51 6.82 36.71
N SER A 62 -6.24 7.81 35.86
CA SER A 62 -6.62 9.20 36.12
C SER A 62 -8.06 9.40 35.66
N SER A 63 -8.96 9.38 36.63
CA SER A 63 -10.35 9.79 36.42
C SER A 63 -10.44 11.30 36.28
N LYS A 64 -11.16 11.76 35.25
CA LYS A 64 -11.71 13.09 34.97
C LYS A 64 -11.04 13.83 33.81
N ASN A 65 -11.60 13.61 32.62
CA ASN A 65 -12.03 14.71 31.76
C ASN A 65 -13.00 14.14 30.71
N SER A 66 -14.30 14.41 30.87
CA SER A 66 -15.31 14.18 29.84
C SER A 66 -15.23 15.36 28.84
N ALA A 67 -14.09 15.49 28.18
CA ALA A 67 -13.96 16.27 26.96
C ALA A 67 -14.38 15.36 25.79
N ASN A 68 -15.16 15.87 24.86
CA ASN A 68 -15.43 15.18 23.59
C ASN A 68 -14.11 14.76 23.00
N MET A 69 -13.89 13.44 22.85
CA MET A 69 -12.68 12.92 22.22
C MET A 69 -12.71 13.32 20.75
N THR A 70 -11.72 14.08 20.33
CA THR A 70 -11.54 14.51 18.93
C THR A 70 -10.44 13.67 18.29
N LEU A 71 -10.51 13.52 16.97
CA LEU A 71 -9.43 12.92 16.21
C LEU A 71 -8.13 13.72 16.43
N ALA A 72 -7.04 13.01 16.65
CA ALA A 72 -5.73 13.62 16.85
C ALA A 72 -5.12 14.03 15.50
N SER A 73 -4.42 15.16 15.49
CA SER A 73 -3.67 15.61 14.33
C SER A 73 -2.53 14.66 13.98
N THR A 74 -2.06 14.69 12.73
CA THR A 74 -0.89 13.92 12.28
C THR A 74 0.33 14.15 13.18
N GLN A 75 0.60 15.39 13.60
CA GLN A 75 1.71 15.71 14.50
C GLN A 75 1.58 15.07 15.88
N GLU A 76 0.37 15.00 16.43
CA GLU A 76 0.11 14.33 17.70
C GLU A 76 0.33 12.81 17.58
N ILE A 77 -0.12 12.17 16.49
CA ILE A 77 0.14 10.75 16.26
C ILE A 77 1.65 10.48 16.10
N ILE A 78 2.38 11.32 15.37
CA ILE A 78 3.85 11.24 15.27
C ILE A 78 4.49 11.33 16.66
N ALA A 79 4.03 12.25 17.52
CA ALA A 79 4.56 12.40 18.87
C ALA A 79 4.28 11.20 19.78
N GLU A 80 3.10 10.57 19.65
CA GLU A 80 2.76 9.33 20.38
C GLU A 80 3.68 8.19 19.97
N LEU A 81 3.81 7.93 18.67
CA LEU A 81 4.65 6.85 18.15
C LEU A 81 6.12 7.07 18.48
N LYS A 82 6.61 8.32 18.40
CA LYS A 82 7.96 8.68 18.82
C LYS A 82 8.22 8.43 20.30
N ALA A 83 7.19 8.55 21.13
CA ALA A 83 7.27 8.27 22.56
C ALA A 83 7.05 6.79 22.90
N GLY A 84 6.92 5.89 21.90
CA GLY A 84 6.69 4.47 22.07
C GLY A 84 5.29 4.13 22.52
N ARG A 85 4.31 5.04 22.34
CA ARG A 85 2.91 4.78 22.71
C ARG A 85 2.12 4.27 21.51
N MET A 86 1.18 3.39 21.81
CA MET A 86 0.23 2.82 20.85
C MET A 86 -0.83 3.86 20.49
N VAL A 87 -1.27 3.85 19.25
CA VAL A 87 -2.34 4.69 18.71
C VAL A 87 -3.33 3.85 17.93
N ILE A 88 -4.45 4.44 17.55
CA ILE A 88 -5.40 3.87 16.60
C ILE A 88 -5.28 4.70 15.31
N LEU A 89 -5.15 4.03 14.17
CA LEU A 89 -5.29 4.65 12.86
C LEU A 89 -6.56 4.12 12.20
N VAL A 90 -7.32 5.03 11.58
CA VAL A 90 -8.54 4.68 10.85
C VAL A 90 -8.38 5.07 9.38
N ASP A 91 -8.89 4.22 8.50
CA ASP A 91 -9.03 4.54 7.09
C ASP A 91 -10.43 5.07 6.76
N GLU A 92 -10.66 5.45 5.51
CA GLU A 92 -11.93 6.04 5.10
C GLU A 92 -13.04 4.98 4.95
N GLU A 93 -14.31 5.41 5.13
CA GLU A 93 -15.51 4.56 5.02
C GLU A 93 -15.65 3.88 3.65
N ASP A 94 -15.09 4.47 2.62
CA ASP A 94 -15.14 3.97 1.24
C ASP A 94 -14.00 2.99 0.91
N ARG A 95 -13.08 2.71 1.86
CA ARG A 95 -12.02 1.71 1.74
C ARG A 95 -12.35 0.45 2.58
N GLU A 96 -11.63 0.18 3.65
CA GLU A 96 -11.91 -0.95 4.57
C GLU A 96 -12.88 -0.53 5.67
N ASN A 97 -12.88 0.79 5.98
CA ASN A 97 -13.64 1.38 7.09
C ASN A 97 -13.32 0.69 8.41
N GLU A 98 -12.04 0.50 8.70
CA GLU A 98 -11.53 -0.21 9.86
C GLU A 98 -10.59 0.67 10.67
N GLY A 99 -10.22 0.21 11.86
CA GLY A 99 -9.21 0.84 12.68
C GLY A 99 -8.26 -0.18 13.25
N ASP A 100 -6.96 0.14 13.13
CA ASP A 100 -5.89 -0.69 13.63
C ASP A 100 -5.22 -0.06 14.85
N LEU A 101 -4.92 -0.88 15.85
CA LEU A 101 -3.91 -0.56 16.86
C LEU A 101 -2.54 -0.53 16.18
N VAL A 102 -1.79 0.53 16.41
CA VAL A 102 -0.49 0.75 15.77
C VAL A 102 0.55 1.16 16.81
N ILE A 103 1.70 0.50 16.80
CA ILE A 103 2.87 0.87 17.59
C ILE A 103 4.13 0.78 16.72
N ALA A 104 5.10 1.70 16.91
CA ALA A 104 6.38 1.58 16.24
C ALA A 104 7.07 0.26 16.62
N ALA A 105 7.56 -0.48 15.63
CA ALA A 105 8.11 -1.82 15.86
C ALA A 105 9.35 -1.83 16.78
N GLU A 106 10.11 -0.72 16.84
CA GLU A 106 11.25 -0.56 17.76
C GLU A 106 10.83 -0.58 19.24
N PHE A 107 9.58 -0.19 19.54
CA PHE A 107 9.07 -0.10 20.91
C PHE A 107 8.13 -1.25 21.28
N VAL A 108 8.06 -2.27 20.43
CA VAL A 108 7.20 -3.41 20.72
C VAL A 108 7.69 -4.17 21.95
N THR A 109 6.76 -4.51 22.85
CA THR A 109 7.01 -5.32 24.05
C THR A 109 6.05 -6.50 24.12
N PRO A 110 6.31 -7.51 24.94
CA PRO A 110 5.34 -8.58 25.19
C PRO A 110 3.99 -8.06 25.66
N GLU A 111 3.98 -6.98 26.46
CA GLU A 111 2.75 -6.36 26.96
C GLU A 111 1.96 -5.71 25.81
N ALA A 112 2.63 -5.03 24.86
CA ALA A 112 2.00 -4.45 23.68
C ALA A 112 1.38 -5.54 22.79
N ILE A 113 2.09 -6.61 22.53
CA ILE A 113 1.57 -7.77 21.77
C ILE A 113 0.38 -8.41 22.50
N ASN A 114 0.49 -8.58 23.83
CA ASN A 114 -0.62 -9.12 24.62
C ASN A 114 -1.84 -8.19 24.63
N PHE A 115 -1.63 -6.87 24.63
CA PHE A 115 -2.70 -5.88 24.50
C PHE A 115 -3.42 -6.03 23.16
N MET A 116 -2.67 -6.06 22.05
CA MET A 116 -3.22 -6.26 20.71
C MET A 116 -4.00 -7.59 20.61
N ALA A 117 -3.43 -8.69 21.09
CA ALA A 117 -4.08 -10.00 21.05
C ALA A 117 -5.36 -10.07 21.90
N ARG A 118 -5.38 -9.40 23.06
CA ARG A 118 -6.50 -9.45 23.99
C ARG A 118 -7.62 -8.48 23.61
N TYR A 119 -7.28 -7.28 23.23
CA TYR A 119 -8.23 -6.17 23.03
C TYR A 119 -8.46 -5.84 21.57
N GLY A 120 -7.40 -5.88 20.71
CA GLY A 120 -7.53 -5.74 19.27
C GLY A 120 -8.19 -6.97 18.65
N ARG A 121 -7.65 -8.17 18.93
CA ARG A 121 -8.21 -9.48 18.51
C ARG A 121 -8.05 -9.77 17.01
N GLY A 122 -7.51 -8.80 16.26
CA GLY A 122 -7.17 -8.94 14.85
C GLY A 122 -5.88 -9.74 14.61
N LEU A 123 -5.41 -9.73 13.38
CA LEU A 123 -4.15 -10.37 13.00
C LEU A 123 -2.99 -9.43 13.32
N ILE A 124 -2.08 -9.86 14.20
CA ILE A 124 -0.88 -9.07 14.51
C ILE A 124 0.09 -9.16 13.35
N CYS A 125 0.25 -8.05 12.64
CA CYS A 125 1.08 -7.91 11.45
C CYS A 125 2.24 -6.95 11.69
N LEU A 126 3.33 -7.15 10.93
CA LEU A 126 4.52 -6.29 10.94
C LEU A 126 4.63 -5.58 9.59
N THR A 127 4.41 -4.25 9.57
CA THR A 127 4.61 -3.48 8.34
C THR A 127 6.09 -3.25 8.09
N LEU A 128 6.55 -3.52 6.87
CA LEU A 128 7.96 -3.38 6.49
C LEU A 128 8.07 -2.69 5.12
N THR A 129 9.14 -1.92 4.93
CA THR A 129 9.47 -1.40 3.60
C THR A 129 9.95 -2.52 2.67
N GLN A 130 9.88 -2.26 1.36
CA GLN A 130 10.38 -3.22 0.35
C GLN A 130 11.87 -3.54 0.55
N GLU A 131 12.68 -2.54 0.95
CA GLU A 131 14.11 -2.69 1.23
C GLU A 131 14.35 -3.64 2.41
N ARG A 132 13.54 -3.49 3.48
CA ARG A 132 13.64 -4.37 4.64
C ARG A 132 13.21 -5.79 4.30
N CYS A 133 12.15 -5.96 3.53
CA CYS A 133 11.73 -7.28 3.05
C CYS A 133 12.82 -7.95 2.18
N LYS A 134 13.50 -7.19 1.31
CA LYS A 134 14.63 -7.70 0.52
C LYS A 134 15.82 -8.09 1.42
N LEU A 135 16.17 -7.27 2.41
CA LEU A 135 17.25 -7.55 3.36
C LEU A 135 17.01 -8.87 4.11
N LEU A 136 15.77 -9.10 4.53
CA LEU A 136 15.35 -10.31 5.26
C LEU A 136 15.03 -11.50 4.36
N ASN A 137 15.16 -11.36 3.04
CA ASN A 137 14.82 -12.38 2.03
C ASN A 137 13.38 -12.90 2.20
N LEU A 138 12.41 -11.99 2.32
CA LEU A 138 10.99 -12.30 2.49
C LEU A 138 10.28 -12.26 1.14
N PRO A 139 9.95 -13.41 0.53
CA PRO A 139 9.11 -13.46 -0.66
C PRO A 139 7.65 -13.16 -0.30
N LEU A 140 6.88 -12.71 -1.28
CA LEU A 140 5.42 -12.63 -1.13
C LEU A 140 4.83 -14.02 -0.86
N MET A 141 3.79 -14.06 -0.03
CA MET A 141 3.09 -15.30 0.33
C MET A 141 2.45 -15.98 -0.89
N THR A 142 2.12 -15.20 -1.93
CA THR A 142 1.55 -15.71 -3.18
C THR A 142 2.05 -14.93 -4.38
N TYR A 143 2.19 -15.61 -5.52
CA TYR A 143 2.49 -14.99 -6.81
C TYR A 143 1.24 -14.32 -7.46
N ARG A 144 0.03 -14.78 -7.08
CA ARG A 144 -1.24 -14.22 -7.56
C ARG A 144 -2.05 -13.76 -6.36
N ASN A 145 -1.97 -12.47 -6.08
CA ASN A 145 -2.75 -11.86 -5.02
C ASN A 145 -4.19 -11.65 -5.51
N GLY A 146 -5.14 -12.38 -4.91
CA GLY A 146 -6.58 -12.27 -5.20
C GLY A 146 -7.36 -11.47 -4.15
N THR A 147 -6.67 -10.84 -3.19
CA THR A 147 -7.36 -10.04 -2.15
C THR A 147 -7.90 -8.74 -2.72
N GLN A 148 -9.04 -8.29 -2.21
CA GLN A 148 -9.74 -7.10 -2.70
C GLN A 148 -8.86 -5.84 -2.68
N TYR A 149 -8.03 -5.67 -1.65
CA TYR A 149 -7.19 -4.49 -1.45
C TYR A 149 -5.71 -4.71 -1.80
N GLY A 150 -5.36 -5.85 -2.39
CA GLY A 150 -4.02 -6.15 -2.85
C GLY A 150 -2.96 -6.18 -1.74
N THR A 151 -3.34 -6.49 -0.49
CA THR A 151 -2.44 -6.52 0.68
C THR A 151 -1.26 -7.46 0.43
N ALA A 152 -0.04 -6.91 0.45
CA ALA A 152 1.19 -7.62 0.06
C ALA A 152 1.78 -8.41 1.24
N PHE A 153 1.06 -9.44 1.70
CA PHE A 153 1.59 -10.37 2.69
C PHE A 153 2.84 -11.05 2.16
N THR A 154 3.88 -11.09 3.01
CA THR A 154 5.03 -11.97 2.80
C THR A 154 4.81 -13.29 3.53
N VAL A 155 5.71 -14.26 3.33
CA VAL A 155 5.73 -15.44 4.21
C VAL A 155 5.85 -15.03 5.67
N SER A 156 5.17 -15.75 6.57
CA SER A 156 5.27 -15.51 8.01
C SER A 156 6.67 -15.83 8.53
N ILE A 157 7.06 -15.19 9.62
CA ILE A 157 8.42 -15.25 10.16
C ILE A 157 8.47 -15.64 11.63
N GLU A 158 9.63 -16.15 12.02
CA GLU A 158 10.02 -16.38 13.42
C GLU A 158 11.47 -15.94 13.62
N ALA A 159 11.85 -15.50 14.82
CA ALA A 159 13.26 -15.31 15.14
C ALA A 159 13.98 -16.67 15.17
N ALA A 160 15.18 -16.73 14.57
CA ALA A 160 15.97 -17.97 14.57
C ALA A 160 16.39 -18.39 15.98
N GLU A 161 16.50 -17.44 16.93
CA GLU A 161 16.92 -17.68 18.29
C GLU A 161 16.14 -16.85 19.31
N GLY A 162 16.02 -17.38 20.52
CA GLY A 162 15.41 -16.67 21.66
C GLY A 162 13.89 -16.73 21.70
N VAL A 163 13.29 -17.68 20.98
CA VAL A 163 11.86 -18.02 21.01
C VAL A 163 11.65 -19.46 21.45
N THR A 164 10.44 -19.78 21.92
CA THR A 164 10.04 -21.14 22.28
C THR A 164 9.22 -21.78 21.13
N THR A 165 7.88 -21.66 21.21
CA THR A 165 6.97 -22.13 20.15
C THR A 165 6.59 -21.03 19.14
N GLY A 166 7.02 -19.79 19.39
CA GLY A 166 6.81 -18.65 18.51
C GLY A 166 5.52 -17.86 18.73
N ILE A 167 4.45 -18.51 19.23
CA ILE A 167 3.12 -17.88 19.31
C ILE A 167 2.92 -16.99 20.54
N SER A 168 3.73 -17.16 21.62
CA SER A 168 3.56 -16.36 22.83
C SER A 168 3.78 -14.87 22.55
N ALA A 169 3.21 -13.99 23.38
CA ALA A 169 3.43 -12.55 23.25
C ALA A 169 4.93 -12.19 23.33
N ALA A 170 5.69 -12.89 24.17
CA ALA A 170 7.13 -12.71 24.30
C ALA A 170 7.88 -13.17 23.03
N ASP A 171 7.51 -14.31 22.45
CA ASP A 171 8.15 -14.84 21.25
C ASP A 171 7.88 -13.93 20.04
N ARG A 172 6.63 -13.47 19.86
CA ARG A 172 6.27 -12.54 18.77
C ARG A 172 6.97 -11.19 18.94
N ALA A 173 7.01 -10.64 20.15
CA ALA A 173 7.77 -9.41 20.42
C ALA A 173 9.27 -9.59 20.12
N ARG A 174 9.85 -10.74 20.47
CA ARG A 174 11.24 -11.09 20.13
C ARG A 174 11.45 -11.14 18.61
N THR A 175 10.58 -11.82 17.90
CA THR A 175 10.64 -11.94 16.44
C THR A 175 10.59 -10.57 15.75
N ILE A 176 9.68 -9.70 16.19
CA ILE A 176 9.57 -8.33 15.66
C ILE A 176 10.85 -7.53 15.95
N ALA A 177 11.33 -7.56 17.21
CA ALA A 177 12.55 -6.85 17.60
C ALA A 177 13.76 -7.27 16.76
N VAL A 178 13.89 -8.58 16.47
CA VAL A 178 14.95 -9.11 15.59
C VAL A 178 14.75 -8.63 14.15
N ALA A 179 13.53 -8.69 13.63
CA ALA A 179 13.26 -8.30 12.23
C ALA A 179 13.55 -6.82 11.93
N VAL A 180 13.42 -5.92 12.92
CA VAL A 180 13.64 -4.49 12.74
C VAL A 180 14.99 -3.98 13.26
N ALA A 181 15.79 -4.84 13.91
CA ALA A 181 17.10 -4.45 14.41
C ALA A 181 18.00 -3.89 13.28
N PRO A 182 18.82 -2.86 13.56
CA PRO A 182 19.67 -2.25 12.54
C PRO A 182 20.72 -3.20 11.93
N ASP A 183 21.19 -4.16 12.72
CA ASP A 183 22.20 -5.15 12.37
C ASP A 183 21.61 -6.51 11.94
N THR A 184 20.29 -6.56 11.74
CA THR A 184 19.61 -7.81 11.35
C THR A 184 20.06 -8.29 9.97
N LYS A 185 20.07 -9.63 9.82
CA LYS A 185 20.36 -10.33 8.58
C LYS A 185 19.27 -11.37 8.32
N ALA A 186 19.19 -11.85 7.08
CA ALA A 186 18.21 -12.88 6.72
C ALA A 186 18.34 -14.16 7.57
N GLU A 187 19.56 -14.53 8.00
CA GLU A 187 19.83 -15.70 8.83
C GLU A 187 19.31 -15.59 10.27
N HIS A 188 18.96 -14.37 10.73
CA HIS A 188 18.36 -14.16 12.05
C HIS A 188 16.85 -14.48 12.10
N ILE A 189 16.25 -14.73 10.93
CA ILE A 189 14.83 -15.00 10.76
C ILE A 189 14.66 -16.37 10.08
N VAL A 190 13.72 -17.16 10.57
CA VAL A 190 13.28 -18.41 9.95
C VAL A 190 11.84 -18.25 9.42
N GLN A 191 11.47 -19.10 8.49
CA GLN A 191 10.18 -19.13 7.81
C GLN A 191 9.67 -20.58 7.75
N PRO A 192 8.37 -20.84 7.98
CA PRO A 192 7.34 -19.90 8.44
C PRO A 192 7.44 -19.60 9.94
N GLY A 193 6.57 -18.70 10.45
CA GLY A 193 6.49 -18.36 11.89
C GLY A 193 5.12 -17.78 12.25
N HIS A 194 5.06 -17.04 13.36
CA HIS A 194 3.83 -16.54 13.98
C HIS A 194 3.69 -15.00 13.92
N VAL A 195 4.58 -14.32 13.21
CA VAL A 195 4.46 -12.91 12.86
C VAL A 195 4.28 -12.81 11.34
N PHE A 196 3.34 -11.98 10.90
CA PHE A 196 2.94 -11.83 9.50
C PHE A 196 3.44 -10.49 8.95
N PRO A 197 4.57 -10.45 8.24
CA PRO A 197 5.02 -9.21 7.63
C PRO A 197 4.16 -8.84 6.43
N ILE A 198 3.89 -7.54 6.27
CA ILE A 198 3.23 -6.96 5.11
C ILE A 198 4.17 -5.94 4.49
N MET A 199 4.42 -6.08 3.20
CA MET A 199 5.31 -5.18 2.46
C MET A 199 4.56 -3.91 2.04
N ALA A 200 5.00 -2.76 2.53
CA ALA A 200 4.48 -1.46 2.15
C ALA A 200 4.85 -1.11 0.70
N GLN A 201 3.99 -0.37 0.03
CA GLN A 201 4.27 0.14 -1.31
C GLN A 201 5.31 1.27 -1.25
N PRO A 202 6.30 1.30 -2.17
CA PRO A 202 7.16 2.46 -2.34
C PRO A 202 6.32 3.72 -2.60
N GLY A 203 6.64 4.82 -1.89
CA GLY A 203 5.83 6.04 -1.88
C GLY A 203 4.81 6.11 -0.74
N GLY A 204 4.59 5.00 0.01
CA GLY A 204 3.78 4.99 1.22
C GLY A 204 2.31 5.33 0.97
N VAL A 205 1.69 6.07 1.91
CA VAL A 205 0.26 6.45 1.81
C VAL A 205 -0.06 7.33 0.60
N LEU A 206 0.94 7.99 0.01
CA LEU A 206 0.75 8.75 -1.24
C LEU A 206 0.55 7.85 -2.47
N VAL A 207 0.86 6.56 -2.37
CA VAL A 207 0.61 5.56 -3.39
C VAL A 207 -0.58 4.69 -3.00
N ARG A 208 -0.60 4.16 -1.77
CA ARG A 208 -1.67 3.30 -1.27
C ARG A 208 -2.09 3.73 0.14
N ALA A 209 -3.33 4.19 0.27
CA ALA A 209 -3.90 4.71 1.51
C ALA A 209 -4.28 3.59 2.50
N GLY A 210 -3.34 2.70 2.84
CA GLY A 210 -3.56 1.55 3.74
C GLY A 210 -2.81 1.67 5.07
N HIS A 211 -3.28 0.93 6.09
CA HIS A 211 -2.65 0.86 7.41
C HIS A 211 -1.18 0.41 7.33
N THR A 212 -0.84 -0.47 6.38
CA THR A 212 0.54 -0.93 6.14
C THR A 212 1.47 0.24 5.80
N GLU A 213 1.08 1.05 4.82
CA GLU A 213 1.83 2.23 4.39
C GLU A 213 1.84 3.29 5.49
N ALA A 214 0.70 3.52 6.14
CA ALA A 214 0.58 4.49 7.23
C ALA A 214 1.50 4.15 8.41
N GLY A 215 1.61 2.87 8.78
CA GLY A 215 2.52 2.41 9.83
C GLY A 215 3.98 2.75 9.52
N CYS A 216 4.45 2.45 8.30
CA CYS A 216 5.80 2.77 7.85
C CYS A 216 6.04 4.29 7.77
N ASP A 217 5.08 5.04 7.24
CA ASP A 217 5.21 6.49 7.05
C ASP A 217 5.24 7.25 8.38
N PHE A 218 4.33 6.94 9.30
CA PHE A 218 4.29 7.58 10.61
C PHE A 218 5.57 7.32 11.41
N THR A 219 6.08 6.09 11.37
CA THR A 219 7.32 5.75 12.07
C THR A 219 8.53 6.44 11.43
N ALA A 220 8.59 6.54 10.10
CA ALA A 220 9.60 7.32 9.40
C ALA A 220 9.54 8.81 9.76
N LEU A 221 8.34 9.42 9.78
CA LEU A 221 8.13 10.81 10.19
C LEU A 221 8.48 11.05 11.67
N ALA A 222 8.35 10.04 12.52
CA ALA A 222 8.78 10.08 13.91
C ALA A 222 10.31 9.98 14.08
N GLY A 223 11.06 9.72 12.98
CA GLY A 223 12.51 9.51 12.99
C GLY A 223 12.93 8.13 13.50
N LEU A 224 12.04 7.15 13.38
CA LEU A 224 12.24 5.75 13.77
C LEU A 224 12.46 4.87 12.52
N THR A 225 12.77 3.59 12.73
CA THR A 225 12.77 2.59 11.67
C THR A 225 11.39 2.57 11.00
N PRO A 226 11.30 2.64 9.65
CA PRO A 226 10.03 2.60 8.93
C PRO A 226 9.36 1.22 9.03
N ALA A 227 8.87 0.89 10.22
CA ALA A 227 8.21 -0.37 10.56
C ALA A 227 7.27 -0.17 11.74
N ALA A 228 6.08 -0.73 11.67
CA ALA A 228 5.10 -0.71 12.74
C ALA A 228 4.48 -2.10 12.94
N VAL A 229 4.01 -2.35 14.16
CA VAL A 229 3.12 -3.48 14.44
C VAL A 229 1.70 -2.97 14.39
N ILE A 230 0.86 -3.63 13.62
CA ILE A 230 -0.55 -3.28 13.43
C ILE A 230 -1.43 -4.46 13.81
N CYS A 231 -2.65 -4.18 14.25
CA CYS A 231 -3.65 -5.18 14.59
C CYS A 231 -5.03 -4.56 14.51
N GLU A 232 -5.90 -5.13 13.72
CA GLU A 232 -7.28 -4.68 13.56
C GLU A 232 -8.05 -4.79 14.89
N VAL A 233 -9.02 -3.87 15.10
CA VAL A 233 -9.90 -3.91 16.30
C VAL A 233 -11.21 -4.61 15.94
N ILE A 234 -11.46 -5.74 16.59
CA ILE A 234 -12.65 -6.57 16.43
C ILE A 234 -13.50 -6.47 17.70
N LYS A 235 -14.80 -6.20 17.53
CA LYS A 235 -15.77 -6.13 18.65
C LYS A 235 -16.03 -7.48 19.28
N ASP A 236 -16.68 -7.48 20.46
CA ASP A 236 -17.01 -8.70 21.18
C ASP A 236 -17.95 -9.64 20.43
N ASP A 237 -18.78 -9.10 19.54
CA ASP A 237 -19.67 -9.87 18.66
C ASP A 237 -18.94 -10.46 17.43
N GLY A 238 -17.65 -10.19 17.26
CA GLY A 238 -16.83 -10.67 16.16
C GLY A 238 -16.89 -9.79 14.91
N THR A 239 -17.64 -8.69 14.91
CA THR A 239 -17.66 -7.73 13.80
C THR A 239 -16.55 -6.68 13.95
N MET A 240 -16.16 -6.05 12.84
CA MET A 240 -15.12 -5.02 12.86
C MET A 240 -15.60 -3.77 13.60
N ALA A 241 -14.74 -3.21 14.45
CA ALA A 241 -14.98 -1.93 15.08
C ALA A 241 -14.93 -0.81 14.02
N ARG A 242 -15.91 0.09 14.07
CA ARG A 242 -15.97 1.28 13.22
C ARG A 242 -15.67 2.53 14.06
N LEU A 243 -15.52 3.69 13.42
CA LEU A 243 -15.11 4.91 14.11
C LEU A 243 -15.87 5.19 15.43
N PRO A 244 -17.21 5.03 15.52
CA PRO A 244 -17.91 5.21 16.79
C PRO A 244 -17.44 4.24 17.90
N ASP A 245 -17.28 2.95 17.56
CA ASP A 245 -16.79 1.93 18.47
C ASP A 245 -15.32 2.20 18.89
N LEU A 246 -14.51 2.63 17.94
CA LEU A 246 -13.09 2.97 18.16
C LEU A 246 -12.92 4.19 19.06
N MET A 247 -13.82 5.17 18.99
CA MET A 247 -13.81 6.32 19.89
C MET A 247 -14.07 5.90 21.34
N GLU A 248 -14.99 4.95 21.58
CA GLU A 248 -15.23 4.41 22.91
C GLU A 248 -14.03 3.58 23.40
N PHE A 249 -13.50 2.70 22.54
CA PHE A 249 -12.32 1.89 22.80
C PHE A 249 -11.11 2.76 23.15
N ALA A 250 -10.86 3.80 22.37
CA ALA A 250 -9.74 4.71 22.60
C ALA A 250 -9.85 5.45 23.93
N LYS A 251 -11.07 5.84 24.32
CA LYS A 251 -11.35 6.46 25.62
C LYS A 251 -11.12 5.49 26.78
N GLU A 252 -11.53 4.23 26.63
CA GLU A 252 -11.34 3.20 27.65
C GLU A 252 -9.85 2.91 27.90
N HIS A 253 -9.07 2.91 26.83
CA HIS A 253 -7.66 2.52 26.87
C HIS A 253 -6.66 3.70 26.82
N ASP A 254 -7.14 4.95 26.90
CA ASP A 254 -6.32 6.17 26.83
C ASP A 254 -5.42 6.22 25.58
N LEU A 255 -6.01 5.92 24.41
CA LEU A 255 -5.33 5.91 23.11
C LEU A 255 -5.77 7.11 22.27
N LYS A 256 -4.88 7.64 21.44
CA LYS A 256 -5.23 8.62 20.42
C LYS A 256 -5.66 7.94 19.13
N ILE A 257 -6.61 8.57 18.43
CA ILE A 257 -7.08 8.14 17.10
C ILE A 257 -6.63 9.17 16.07
N GLY A 258 -5.93 8.73 15.02
CA GLY A 258 -5.62 9.52 13.84
C GLY A 258 -6.24 8.90 12.59
N THR A 259 -6.25 9.67 11.48
CA THR A 259 -6.75 9.20 10.19
C THR A 259 -5.64 9.06 9.17
N ILE A 260 -5.77 8.09 8.27
CA ILE A 260 -4.85 7.95 7.13
C ILE A 260 -5.04 9.12 6.16
N ALA A 261 -6.25 9.65 6.02
CA ALA A 261 -6.53 10.83 5.20
C ALA A 261 -5.74 12.07 5.66
N ASP A 262 -5.65 12.33 6.97
CA ASP A 262 -4.86 13.43 7.52
C ASP A 262 -3.36 13.24 7.27
N LEU A 263 -2.85 12.00 7.33
CA LEU A 263 -1.46 11.69 6.98
C LEU A 263 -1.19 11.96 5.49
N ILE A 264 -2.10 11.55 4.59
CA ILE A 264 -2.01 11.85 3.16
C ILE A 264 -1.99 13.36 2.95
N HIS A 265 -2.92 14.09 3.60
CA HIS A 265 -2.96 15.55 3.51
C HIS A 265 -1.65 16.18 4.00
N TYR A 266 -1.14 15.71 5.14
CA TYR A 266 0.13 16.19 5.70
C TYR A 266 1.30 15.99 4.74
N ARG A 267 1.50 14.77 4.22
CA ARG A 267 2.58 14.44 3.29
C ARG A 267 2.42 15.14 1.94
N SER A 268 1.21 15.16 1.40
CA SER A 268 0.94 15.74 0.07
C SER A 268 1.17 17.25 -0.01
N ARG A 269 1.29 17.96 1.12
CA ARG A 269 1.64 19.39 1.15
C ARG A 269 3.11 19.67 0.86
N THR A 270 3.98 18.73 1.19
CA THR A 270 5.44 18.87 1.13
C THR A 270 6.10 17.90 0.17
N GLU A 271 5.40 16.84 -0.20
CA GLU A 271 5.92 15.77 -1.04
C GLU A 271 5.05 15.58 -2.29
N SER A 272 5.68 15.27 -3.40
CA SER A 272 5.04 14.80 -4.62
C SER A 272 5.75 13.55 -5.11
N ILE A 273 4.97 12.50 -5.39
CA ILE A 273 5.49 11.29 -6.01
C ILE A 273 5.42 11.35 -7.55
N VAL A 274 4.85 12.42 -8.11
CA VAL A 274 4.79 12.65 -9.56
C VAL A 274 5.61 13.88 -9.91
N GLU A 275 6.41 13.77 -10.97
CA GLU A 275 7.23 14.83 -11.53
C GLU A 275 6.70 15.20 -12.91
N ARG A 276 6.40 16.49 -13.13
CA ARG A 276 6.05 17.01 -14.44
C ARG A 276 7.29 17.12 -15.32
N ILE A 277 7.33 16.38 -16.43
CA ILE A 277 8.49 16.31 -17.31
C ILE A 277 8.42 17.34 -18.43
N CYS A 278 7.30 17.37 -19.16
CA CYS A 278 7.12 18.28 -20.29
C CYS A 278 5.64 18.42 -20.64
N GLU A 279 5.33 19.43 -21.45
CA GLU A 279 4.00 19.59 -22.04
C GLU A 279 4.08 20.01 -23.49
N ARG A 280 3.02 19.73 -24.23
CA ARG A 280 2.83 20.18 -25.63
C ARG A 280 1.36 20.19 -25.98
N THR A 281 1.01 20.95 -27.03
CA THR A 281 -0.30 20.79 -27.67
C THR A 281 -0.30 19.54 -28.55
N MET A 282 -1.29 18.66 -28.33
CA MET A 282 -1.50 17.44 -29.10
C MET A 282 -2.79 17.60 -29.91
N GLN A 283 -2.72 17.37 -31.23
CA GLN A 283 -3.89 17.28 -32.08
C GLN A 283 -4.46 15.86 -32.02
N THR A 284 -5.72 15.73 -31.66
CA THR A 284 -6.42 14.46 -31.60
C THR A 284 -7.60 14.45 -32.59
N ALA A 285 -8.26 13.29 -32.75
CA ALA A 285 -9.48 13.20 -33.57
C ALA A 285 -10.62 14.12 -33.05
N HIS A 286 -10.55 14.54 -31.78
CA HIS A 286 -11.55 15.40 -31.12
C HIS A 286 -11.04 16.84 -30.88
N GLY A 287 -9.98 17.26 -31.58
CA GLY A 287 -9.39 18.58 -31.47
C GLY A 287 -8.13 18.65 -30.63
N ALA A 288 -7.71 19.87 -30.30
CA ALA A 288 -6.47 20.12 -29.59
C ALA A 288 -6.62 19.95 -28.08
N PHE A 289 -5.69 19.23 -27.47
CA PHE A 289 -5.52 19.14 -26.03
C PHE A 289 -4.11 19.58 -25.64
N ARG A 290 -3.97 20.20 -24.47
CA ARG A 290 -2.67 20.36 -23.81
C ARG A 290 -2.33 19.02 -23.17
N ALA A 291 -1.32 18.34 -23.71
CA ALA A 291 -0.81 17.08 -23.17
C ALA A 291 0.36 17.35 -22.24
N VAL A 292 0.27 16.89 -21.00
CA VAL A 292 1.29 17.02 -19.95
C VAL A 292 1.79 15.64 -19.58
N MET A 293 3.11 15.44 -19.61
CA MET A 293 3.74 14.18 -19.23
C MET A 293 4.27 14.25 -17.81
N TYR A 294 3.99 13.23 -17.05
CA TYR A 294 4.45 13.01 -15.68
C TYR A 294 5.26 11.72 -15.57
N LEU A 295 6.22 11.70 -14.66
CA LEU A 295 6.94 10.53 -14.23
C LEU A 295 6.54 10.22 -12.79
N ASP A 296 6.13 9.01 -12.52
CA ASP A 296 5.91 8.50 -11.18
C ASP A 296 7.26 8.07 -10.59
N GLN A 297 7.67 8.71 -9.51
CA GLN A 297 8.96 8.48 -8.85
C GLN A 297 9.11 7.05 -8.29
N PRO A 298 8.08 6.46 -7.65
CA PRO A 298 8.19 5.11 -7.08
C PRO A 298 8.38 4.00 -8.11
N SER A 299 7.73 4.07 -9.28
CA SER A 299 7.81 3.02 -10.30
C SER A 299 8.63 3.40 -11.53
N GLY A 300 8.92 4.69 -11.72
CA GLY A 300 9.56 5.20 -12.92
C GLY A 300 8.70 5.15 -14.18
N GLN A 301 7.37 4.98 -14.04
CA GLN A 301 6.44 4.90 -15.16
C GLN A 301 5.99 6.29 -15.63
N PRO A 302 5.91 6.54 -16.96
CA PRO A 302 5.38 7.77 -17.49
C PRO A 302 3.85 7.74 -17.56
N HIS A 303 3.21 8.86 -17.21
CA HIS A 303 1.77 9.09 -17.31
C HIS A 303 1.50 10.34 -18.15
N ILE A 304 0.32 10.42 -18.76
CA ILE A 304 -0.06 11.56 -19.59
C ILE A 304 -1.40 12.12 -19.11
N ALA A 305 -1.48 13.44 -18.92
CA ALA A 305 -2.73 14.13 -18.76
C ALA A 305 -3.08 14.92 -20.04
N LEU A 306 -4.31 14.76 -20.52
CA LEU A 306 -4.89 15.57 -21.59
C LEU A 306 -5.80 16.61 -20.94
N VAL A 307 -5.48 17.89 -21.12
CA VAL A 307 -6.15 19.01 -20.45
C VAL A 307 -6.81 19.91 -21.46
N ARG A 308 -8.06 20.28 -21.20
CA ARG A 308 -8.79 21.33 -21.89
C ARG A 308 -9.07 22.46 -20.91
N GLY A 309 -8.83 23.69 -21.33
CA GLY A 309 -8.95 24.86 -20.46
C GLY A 309 -7.91 24.91 -19.34
N THR A 310 -8.22 25.64 -18.28
CA THR A 310 -7.38 25.79 -17.09
C THR A 310 -8.17 25.39 -15.85
N PRO A 311 -7.94 24.19 -15.30
CA PRO A 311 -8.60 23.77 -14.07
C PRO A 311 -8.35 24.75 -12.92
N ASN A 312 -9.34 24.91 -12.05
CA ASN A 312 -9.30 25.75 -10.86
C ASN A 312 -9.96 25.00 -9.71
N PRO A 313 -9.40 25.02 -8.49
CA PRO A 313 -9.92 24.26 -7.35
C PRO A 313 -11.39 24.56 -6.97
N GLU A 314 -11.88 25.76 -7.29
CA GLU A 314 -13.25 26.18 -6.94
C GLU A 314 -14.32 25.73 -7.95
N HIS A 315 -13.92 25.31 -9.14
CA HIS A 315 -14.85 24.93 -10.20
C HIS A 315 -14.89 23.42 -10.40
N ASP A 316 -16.10 22.89 -10.61
CA ASP A 316 -16.30 21.50 -11.00
C ASP A 316 -15.60 21.21 -12.33
N THR A 317 -14.59 20.37 -12.30
CA THR A 317 -13.84 19.93 -13.47
C THR A 317 -14.29 18.52 -13.87
N PRO A 318 -14.76 18.32 -15.12
CA PRO A 318 -14.97 16.98 -15.67
C PRO A 318 -13.64 16.23 -15.75
N VAL A 319 -13.57 15.07 -15.09
CA VAL A 319 -12.36 14.29 -14.96
C VAL A 319 -12.58 12.84 -15.40
N ARG A 320 -11.66 12.31 -16.19
CA ARG A 320 -11.53 10.88 -16.45
C ARG A 320 -10.14 10.41 -16.04
N VAL A 321 -10.07 9.49 -15.10
CA VAL A 321 -8.85 8.70 -14.87
C VAL A 321 -9.03 7.37 -15.60
N HIS A 322 -8.15 7.08 -16.55
CA HIS A 322 -8.20 5.91 -17.40
C HIS A 322 -6.98 5.03 -17.16
N GLU A 323 -7.23 3.81 -16.68
CA GLU A 323 -6.20 2.85 -16.30
C GLU A 323 -6.68 1.40 -16.50
N PRO A 324 -5.78 0.50 -16.87
CA PRO A 324 -4.50 0.81 -17.49
C PRO A 324 -4.72 1.27 -18.93
N LEU A 325 -3.81 2.07 -19.45
CA LEU A 325 -3.79 2.36 -20.88
C LEU A 325 -3.20 1.15 -21.60
N SER A 326 -4.02 0.45 -22.38
CA SER A 326 -3.60 -0.71 -23.17
C SER A 326 -3.78 -0.48 -24.67
N MET A 327 -3.09 -1.28 -25.48
CA MET A 327 -3.30 -1.25 -26.94
C MET A 327 -4.74 -1.61 -27.34
N LEU A 328 -5.43 -2.41 -26.52
CA LEU A 328 -6.82 -2.80 -26.76
C LEU A 328 -7.77 -1.62 -26.63
N ASP A 329 -7.51 -0.66 -25.75
CA ASP A 329 -8.29 0.57 -25.60
C ASP A 329 -8.25 1.45 -26.85
N LEU A 330 -7.19 1.33 -27.67
CA LEU A 330 -7.02 2.06 -28.91
C LEU A 330 -7.62 1.35 -30.12
N LEU A 331 -7.73 0.02 -30.07
CA LEU A 331 -8.14 -0.82 -31.20
C LEU A 331 -9.62 -1.19 -31.14
N GLU A 332 -10.24 -1.18 -29.95
CA GLU A 332 -11.59 -1.69 -29.80
C GLU A 332 -12.65 -0.62 -29.66
N VAL A 333 -13.51 -0.55 -30.66
CA VAL A 333 -14.68 0.32 -30.67
C VAL A 333 -15.89 -0.47 -30.15
N GLY A 334 -16.42 -0.07 -28.99
CA GLY A 334 -17.73 -0.52 -28.51
C GLY A 334 -17.77 -1.67 -27.50
N LYS A 335 -16.64 -2.29 -27.15
CA LYS A 335 -16.57 -3.38 -26.13
C LYS A 335 -15.50 -3.13 -25.08
N SER A 336 -15.41 -1.92 -24.55
CA SER A 336 -14.46 -1.61 -23.49
C SER A 336 -14.89 -2.23 -22.14
N THR A 337 -13.93 -2.71 -21.37
CA THR A 337 -14.12 -3.09 -19.95
C THR A 337 -14.32 -1.85 -19.06
N HIS A 338 -14.00 -0.67 -19.56
CA HIS A 338 -14.15 0.60 -18.89
C HIS A 338 -15.58 1.17 -18.98
N SER A 339 -16.02 1.86 -17.94
CA SER A 339 -17.32 2.57 -17.93
C SER A 339 -17.40 3.69 -18.96
N TRP A 340 -16.25 4.24 -19.35
CA TRP A 340 -16.06 5.19 -20.44
C TRP A 340 -14.87 4.74 -21.29
N THR A 341 -15.05 4.69 -22.61
CA THR A 341 -13.92 4.50 -23.51
C THR A 341 -13.08 5.77 -23.56
N LEU A 342 -11.80 5.66 -23.92
CA LEU A 342 -10.94 6.82 -24.07
C LEU A 342 -11.46 7.78 -25.14
N ASP A 343 -11.93 7.26 -26.28
CA ASP A 343 -12.52 8.02 -27.36
C ASP A 343 -13.75 8.82 -26.93
N ALA A 344 -14.70 8.16 -26.23
CA ALA A 344 -15.90 8.83 -25.71
C ALA A 344 -15.57 9.93 -24.69
N ALA A 345 -14.58 9.68 -23.80
CA ALA A 345 -14.15 10.67 -22.83
C ALA A 345 -13.48 11.87 -23.50
N MET A 346 -12.63 11.65 -24.51
CA MET A 346 -12.03 12.75 -25.29
C MET A 346 -13.09 13.55 -26.02
N LYS A 347 -14.06 12.90 -26.66
CA LYS A 347 -15.18 13.55 -27.34
C LYS A 347 -16.00 14.40 -26.39
N GLU A 348 -16.37 13.88 -25.23
CA GLU A 348 -17.13 14.59 -24.21
C GLU A 348 -16.40 15.84 -23.70
N ILE A 349 -15.11 15.69 -23.34
CA ILE A 349 -14.31 16.82 -22.86
C ILE A 349 -14.02 17.82 -23.97
N ALA A 350 -13.87 17.38 -25.23
CA ALA A 350 -13.67 18.29 -26.35
C ALA A 350 -14.86 19.22 -26.60
N GLN A 351 -16.07 18.81 -26.22
CA GLN A 351 -17.29 19.64 -26.32
C GLN A 351 -17.44 20.62 -25.15
N ARG A 352 -16.55 20.56 -24.17
CA ARG A 352 -16.54 21.43 -23.00
C ARG A 352 -15.32 22.36 -23.04
N ASP A 353 -15.42 23.49 -22.37
CA ASP A 353 -14.29 24.44 -22.27
C ASP A 353 -13.26 24.00 -21.22
N LEU A 354 -13.63 23.07 -20.35
CA LEU A 354 -12.83 22.59 -19.22
C LEU A 354 -12.92 21.07 -19.11
N GLY A 355 -11.80 20.41 -18.79
CA GLY A 355 -11.77 18.99 -18.44
C GLY A 355 -10.37 18.40 -18.47
N VAL A 356 -10.21 17.27 -17.77
CA VAL A 356 -8.94 16.56 -17.65
C VAL A 356 -9.14 15.06 -17.86
N ILE A 357 -8.29 14.46 -18.69
CA ILE A 357 -8.17 13.00 -18.82
C ILE A 357 -6.77 12.62 -18.35
N VAL A 358 -6.67 11.81 -17.33
CA VAL A 358 -5.40 11.24 -16.87
C VAL A 358 -5.28 9.82 -17.41
N LEU A 359 -4.25 9.58 -18.22
CA LEU A 359 -3.90 8.27 -18.78
C LEU A 359 -2.79 7.68 -17.92
N LEU A 360 -3.14 6.70 -17.09
CA LEU A 360 -2.19 6.04 -16.22
C LEU A 360 -1.56 4.84 -16.93
N ASN A 361 -0.24 4.86 -17.03
CA ASN A 361 0.53 3.73 -17.55
C ASN A 361 1.03 2.91 -16.37
N CYS A 362 0.19 2.01 -15.86
CA CYS A 362 0.47 1.24 -14.66
C CYS A 362 1.13 -0.11 -14.94
N GLY A 363 1.71 -0.27 -16.12
CA GLY A 363 2.50 -1.44 -16.49
C GLY A 363 1.69 -2.73 -16.42
N ASP A 364 0.74 -2.92 -17.34
CA ASP A 364 0.11 -4.24 -17.50
C ASP A 364 1.18 -5.30 -17.73
N SER A 365 1.18 -6.34 -16.90
CA SER A 365 2.04 -7.48 -17.17
C SER A 365 1.66 -8.08 -18.54
N LYS A 366 2.65 -8.58 -19.28
CA LYS A 366 2.42 -9.28 -20.55
C LYS A 366 1.32 -10.35 -20.42
N ASP A 367 1.26 -11.01 -19.27
CA ASP A 367 0.29 -12.07 -18.97
C ASP A 367 -1.13 -11.52 -18.88
N HIS A 368 -1.29 -10.29 -18.35
CA HIS A 368 -2.60 -9.65 -18.28
C HIS A 368 -3.16 -9.30 -19.66
N LEU A 369 -2.36 -8.68 -20.52
CA LEU A 369 -2.79 -8.36 -21.87
C LEU A 369 -3.21 -9.61 -22.64
N VAL A 370 -2.46 -10.72 -22.48
CA VAL A 370 -2.80 -12.03 -23.07
C VAL A 370 -4.10 -12.59 -22.49
N ASP A 371 -4.29 -12.49 -21.17
CA ASP A 371 -5.51 -12.99 -20.52
C ASP A 371 -6.75 -12.19 -20.92
N VAL A 372 -6.62 -10.85 -21.00
CA VAL A 372 -7.68 -9.96 -21.50
C VAL A 372 -8.03 -10.32 -22.95
N PHE A 373 -7.03 -10.47 -23.81
CA PHE A 373 -7.24 -10.84 -25.21
C PHE A 373 -7.93 -12.19 -25.39
N LYS A 374 -7.54 -13.21 -24.59
CA LYS A 374 -8.18 -14.53 -24.60
C LYS A 374 -9.61 -14.56 -24.03
N ALA A 375 -9.90 -13.62 -23.12
CA ALA A 375 -11.22 -13.52 -22.49
C ALA A 375 -12.26 -12.80 -23.36
N PHE A 376 -11.83 -12.21 -24.47
CA PHE A 376 -12.59 -11.28 -25.28
C PHE A 376 -13.92 -11.86 -25.81
N ASP A 377 -13.94 -13.14 -26.14
CA ASP A 377 -15.12 -13.83 -26.69
C ASP A 377 -16.00 -14.52 -25.64
N SER A 378 -15.64 -14.49 -24.35
CA SER A 378 -16.35 -15.16 -23.26
C SER A 378 -16.86 -14.16 -22.23
N LYS A 379 -18.20 -13.97 -22.16
CA LYS A 379 -18.83 -13.09 -21.16
C LYS A 379 -18.43 -13.43 -19.72
N GLU A 380 -18.32 -14.72 -19.38
CA GLU A 380 -17.94 -15.19 -18.04
C GLU A 380 -16.49 -14.84 -17.68
N LYS A 381 -15.57 -14.98 -18.64
CA LYS A 381 -14.16 -14.60 -18.44
C LYS A 381 -13.98 -13.09 -18.41
N ALA A 382 -14.73 -12.33 -19.20
CA ALA A 382 -14.73 -10.88 -19.16
C ALA A 382 -15.28 -10.36 -17.82
N GLU A 383 -16.30 -10.99 -17.26
CA GLU A 383 -16.81 -10.65 -15.91
C GLU A 383 -15.82 -11.01 -14.80
N ALA A 384 -15.11 -12.13 -14.93
CA ALA A 384 -14.06 -12.51 -13.98
C ALA A 384 -12.88 -11.51 -13.99
N LEU A 385 -12.53 -10.97 -15.16
CA LEU A 385 -11.52 -9.91 -15.29
C LEU A 385 -11.99 -8.56 -14.72
N LYS A 386 -13.29 -8.25 -14.80
CA LYS A 386 -13.90 -7.06 -14.16
C LYS A 386 -13.89 -7.12 -12.64
N ARG A 387 -13.78 -8.29 -12.03
CA ARG A 387 -13.68 -8.51 -10.58
C ARG A 387 -12.25 -8.38 -10.05
N ARG A 388 -11.30 -7.88 -10.85
CA ARG A 388 -9.96 -7.61 -10.34
C ARG A 388 -10.02 -6.57 -9.22
N PRO A 389 -9.22 -6.78 -8.17
CA PRO A 389 -9.03 -5.76 -7.16
C PRO A 389 -8.60 -4.46 -7.84
N VAL A 390 -9.24 -3.37 -7.47
CA VAL A 390 -8.83 -2.03 -7.93
C VAL A 390 -7.38 -1.84 -7.47
N ASP A 391 -6.48 -1.50 -8.39
CA ASP A 391 -5.11 -1.17 -8.00
C ASP A 391 -5.12 0.21 -7.33
N PHE A 392 -5.17 0.23 -5.99
CA PHE A 392 -5.18 1.46 -5.21
C PHE A 392 -3.93 2.34 -5.40
N LYS A 393 -2.85 1.79 -6.01
CA LYS A 393 -1.67 2.58 -6.39
C LYS A 393 -1.99 3.68 -7.39
N THR A 394 -2.94 3.39 -8.28
CA THR A 394 -3.30 4.31 -9.36
C THR A 394 -4.09 5.50 -8.86
N TYR A 395 -4.84 5.36 -7.75
CA TYR A 395 -5.58 6.48 -7.16
C TYR A 395 -4.67 7.59 -6.66
N GLY A 396 -3.61 7.26 -5.93
CA GLY A 396 -2.67 8.24 -5.39
C GLY A 396 -1.94 9.01 -6.49
N ILE A 397 -1.46 8.31 -7.52
CA ILE A 397 -0.79 8.91 -8.68
C ILE A 397 -1.76 9.82 -9.44
N GLY A 398 -2.97 9.31 -9.75
CA GLY A 398 -4.00 10.08 -10.45
C GLY A 398 -4.43 11.32 -9.68
N ALA A 399 -4.61 11.21 -8.37
CA ALA A 399 -4.99 12.32 -7.50
C ALA A 399 -3.92 13.42 -7.47
N GLN A 400 -2.64 13.06 -7.37
CA GLN A 400 -1.55 14.05 -7.37
C GLN A 400 -1.40 14.75 -8.72
N ILE A 401 -1.57 14.03 -9.84
CA ILE A 401 -1.58 14.64 -11.18
C ILE A 401 -2.73 15.64 -11.29
N LEU A 402 -3.95 15.27 -10.85
CA LEU A 402 -5.11 16.15 -10.88
C LEU A 402 -4.89 17.41 -10.03
N ARG A 403 -4.36 17.25 -8.84
CA ARG A 403 -4.03 18.36 -7.95
C ARG A 403 -2.98 19.30 -8.53
N GLU A 404 -1.91 18.76 -9.12
CA GLU A 404 -0.85 19.55 -9.78
C GLU A 404 -1.40 20.37 -10.94
N LEU A 405 -2.41 19.82 -11.66
CA LEU A 405 -3.11 20.52 -12.74
C LEU A 405 -4.09 21.58 -12.25
N GLY A 406 -4.32 21.71 -10.93
CA GLY A 406 -5.20 22.69 -10.32
C GLY A 406 -6.65 22.22 -10.15
N VAL A 407 -6.93 20.94 -10.25
CA VAL A 407 -8.26 20.38 -9.95
C VAL A 407 -8.47 20.37 -8.43
N GLY A 408 -9.64 20.84 -7.96
CA GLY A 408 -10.08 20.72 -6.58
C GLY A 408 -11.42 20.01 -6.49
N LYS A 409 -12.42 20.48 -7.23
CA LYS A 409 -13.73 19.86 -7.37
C LYS A 409 -13.81 19.13 -8.70
N MET A 410 -14.39 17.92 -8.69
CA MET A 410 -14.43 17.12 -9.91
C MET A 410 -15.73 16.34 -10.10
N GLN A 411 -16.22 16.32 -11.34
CA GLN A 411 -17.24 15.41 -11.82
C GLN A 411 -16.54 14.25 -12.54
N VAL A 412 -16.63 13.04 -12.00
CA VAL A 412 -15.91 11.89 -12.54
C VAL A 412 -16.69 11.24 -13.66
N LEU A 413 -16.09 11.16 -14.86
CA LEU A 413 -16.65 10.41 -16.01
C LEU A 413 -16.53 8.91 -15.73
N SER A 414 -17.51 8.36 -15.02
CA SER A 414 -17.57 6.98 -14.57
C SER A 414 -19.00 6.64 -14.12
N ASN A 415 -19.30 5.35 -14.00
CA ASN A 415 -20.43 4.92 -13.19
C ASN A 415 -20.13 5.23 -11.71
N PRO A 416 -21.17 5.48 -10.88
CA PRO A 416 -20.99 5.67 -9.45
C PRO A 416 -20.19 4.52 -8.82
N ARG A 417 -19.14 4.87 -8.09
CA ARG A 417 -18.29 3.93 -7.36
C ARG A 417 -17.63 4.62 -6.17
N LYS A 418 -17.19 3.86 -5.20
CA LYS A 418 -16.39 4.39 -4.11
C LYS A 418 -14.98 4.76 -4.63
N LEU A 419 -14.52 5.97 -4.29
CA LEU A 419 -13.20 6.48 -4.63
C LEU A 419 -12.52 6.84 -3.31
N GLY A 420 -11.62 5.94 -2.84
CA GLY A 420 -10.96 6.10 -1.56
C GLY A 420 -10.01 7.30 -1.49
N SER A 421 -10.02 7.97 -0.34
CA SER A 421 -8.99 8.93 0.10
C SER A 421 -8.78 10.18 -0.77
N MET A 422 -9.75 10.56 -1.62
CA MET A 422 -9.64 11.77 -2.45
C MET A 422 -9.52 13.03 -1.58
N SER A 423 -10.23 13.08 -0.45
CA SER A 423 -10.18 14.19 0.51
C SER A 423 -8.77 14.46 1.04
N GLY A 424 -7.97 13.43 1.29
CA GLY A 424 -6.57 13.54 1.71
C GLY A 424 -5.68 14.26 0.69
N TYR A 425 -6.05 14.22 -0.59
CA TYR A 425 -5.37 14.99 -1.64
C TYR A 425 -5.96 16.38 -1.86
N GLY A 426 -6.98 16.78 -1.11
CA GLY A 426 -7.70 18.04 -1.32
C GLY A 426 -8.57 18.02 -2.58
N LEU A 427 -9.04 16.83 -2.99
CA LEU A 427 -9.95 16.63 -4.09
C LEU A 427 -11.36 16.30 -3.57
N GLU A 428 -12.36 16.98 -4.10
CA GLU A 428 -13.77 16.78 -3.81
C GLU A 428 -14.48 16.16 -5.02
N VAL A 429 -15.08 14.97 -4.85
CA VAL A 429 -15.93 14.35 -5.87
C VAL A 429 -17.34 14.89 -5.73
N THR A 430 -17.76 15.76 -6.63
CA THR A 430 -19.09 16.40 -6.62
C THR A 430 -20.15 15.56 -7.31
N GLY A 431 -19.73 14.60 -8.14
CA GLY A 431 -20.65 13.71 -8.84
C GLY A 431 -19.99 12.77 -9.81
N PHE A 432 -20.83 11.88 -10.37
CA PHE A 432 -20.45 10.93 -11.42
C PHE A 432 -21.28 11.18 -12.69
N VAL A 433 -20.61 11.11 -13.81
CA VAL A 433 -21.25 11.24 -15.13
C VAL A 433 -21.16 9.88 -15.83
N PRO A 434 -22.25 9.11 -15.93
CA PRO A 434 -22.26 7.86 -16.66
C PRO A 434 -22.18 8.11 -18.18
N MET A 435 -21.60 7.15 -18.91
CA MET A 435 -21.52 7.27 -20.38
C MET A 435 -22.95 7.26 -20.98
N PRO A 436 -23.26 8.16 -21.93
CA PRO A 436 -24.56 8.19 -22.60
C PRO A 436 -24.89 6.82 -23.21
N GLY A 437 -26.10 6.30 -22.92
CA GLY A 437 -26.55 5.00 -23.43
C GLY A 437 -26.12 3.78 -22.60
N SER A 438 -25.33 3.95 -21.51
CA SER A 438 -25.10 2.87 -20.55
C SER A 438 -26.31 2.76 -19.60
N THR A 439 -26.86 1.54 -19.46
CA THR A 439 -27.84 1.26 -18.40
C THR A 439 -27.09 1.25 -17.07
N ALA A 440 -27.10 2.38 -16.39
CA ALA A 440 -26.55 2.48 -15.03
C ALA A 440 -27.41 1.63 -14.09
N GLN A 441 -26.91 0.47 -13.66
CA GLN A 441 -27.45 -0.20 -12.50
C GLN A 441 -27.08 0.63 -11.27
N ALA A 442 -28.08 1.09 -10.53
CA ALA A 442 -27.88 1.73 -9.22
C ALA A 442 -27.06 0.79 -8.32
N PRO A 443 -26.15 1.30 -7.47
CA PRO A 443 -25.41 0.47 -6.55
C PRO A 443 -26.38 -0.27 -5.64
N GLN A 444 -26.29 -1.61 -5.65
CA GLN A 444 -26.97 -2.43 -4.64
C GLN A 444 -26.30 -2.07 -3.30
N GLN A 445 -27.11 -1.48 -2.41
CA GLN A 445 -26.76 -1.32 -1.01
C GLN A 445 -26.61 -2.73 -0.41
N GLY A 446 -25.39 -3.09 -0.01
CA GLY A 446 -25.03 -4.29 0.72
C GLY A 446 -24.06 -3.91 1.82
#